data_36a03a75e607b1e8fc7bc3fe783bdc25
#
_entry.id   36a03a75e607b1e8fc7bc3fe783bdc25
#
_cell.length_a   1.000
_cell.length_b   1.000
_cell.length_c   1.000
_cell.angle_alpha   90.00
_cell.angle_beta   90.00
_cell.angle_gamma   90.00
#
_symmetry.space_group_name_H-M   'P 1'
#
loop_
_entity.id
_entity.type
_entity.pdbx_description
1 polymer ?
#
loop_
_entity_poly.entity_id
_entity_poly.type
_entity_poly.pdbx_seq_one_letter_code
_entity_poly.pdbx_strand_id
1 'polypeptide(L)'
;MRDWVVGGALIVSGDGVLLVQNRRRNGSHDWTPPGGVIDEGESLLDGLTREVEEETGLRVTEWAGPVYEVRCEAPDLGWRLRVEAHLAVAYEGELRVEDPDGIVVDARFVDVAACSDHVHGGHPWVCEPLLEWLTERWPHDEGRPYGFHVAGSDLASLVVTRA
;
A
#
# COMPACT_ATOMS: atom_id res chain seq x y z
N MET A 1 -9.30 -8.90 19.41
CA MET A 1 -9.18 -8.39 18.03
C MET A 1 -7.77 -7.83 17.82
N ARG A 2 -7.14 -8.25 16.76
CA ARG A 2 -5.76 -7.84 16.46
C ARG A 2 -5.74 -6.54 15.65
N ASP A 3 -4.89 -5.60 16.09
CA ASP A 3 -4.73 -4.31 15.42
C ASP A 3 -3.43 -4.30 14.61
N TRP A 4 -3.54 -3.86 13.35
CA TRP A 4 -2.41 -3.72 12.46
C TRP A 4 -2.27 -2.26 12.01
N VAL A 5 -1.04 -1.78 11.96
CA VAL A 5 -0.69 -0.49 11.36
C VAL A 5 0.18 -0.76 10.14
N VAL A 6 -0.23 -0.19 9.01
CA VAL A 6 0.45 -0.37 7.73
C VAL A 6 0.78 0.99 7.13
N GLY A 7 1.96 1.10 6.57
CA GLY A 7 2.36 2.25 5.76
C GLY A 7 2.31 1.90 4.28
N GLY A 8 1.83 2.83 3.47
CA GLY A 8 1.85 2.73 2.02
C GLY A 8 2.60 3.90 1.40
N ALA A 9 3.44 3.63 0.41
CA ALA A 9 4.25 4.65 -0.24
C ALA A 9 3.69 5.01 -1.62
N LEU A 10 3.44 6.30 -1.82
CA LEU A 10 3.09 6.84 -3.14
C LEU A 10 4.36 7.42 -3.74
N ILE A 11 4.94 6.71 -4.70
CA ILE A 11 6.19 7.11 -5.36
C ILE A 11 5.89 7.27 -6.84
N VAL A 12 5.94 8.51 -7.31
CA VAL A 12 5.62 8.86 -8.70
C VAL A 12 6.86 9.36 -9.41
N SER A 13 6.98 9.01 -10.69
CA SER A 13 8.06 9.50 -11.57
C SER A 13 7.47 9.67 -12.97
N GLY A 14 7.49 10.91 -13.49
CA GLY A 14 6.82 11.21 -14.75
C GLY A 14 5.33 10.83 -14.69
N ASP A 15 4.88 10.00 -15.64
CA ASP A 15 3.50 9.51 -15.70
C ASP A 15 3.31 8.17 -15.00
N GLY A 16 4.31 7.70 -14.27
CA GLY A 16 4.31 6.40 -13.61
C GLY A 16 4.17 6.47 -12.10
N VAL A 17 3.62 5.41 -11.53
CA VAL A 17 3.58 5.17 -10.09
C VAL A 17 4.25 3.83 -9.80
N LEU A 18 5.05 3.80 -8.73
CA LEU A 18 5.77 2.58 -8.34
C LEU A 18 4.80 1.59 -7.72
N LEU A 19 4.72 0.41 -8.33
CA LEU A 19 4.00 -0.72 -7.80
C LEU A 19 4.96 -1.90 -7.59
N VAL A 20 4.67 -2.71 -6.59
CA VAL A 20 5.38 -3.96 -6.34
C VAL A 20 4.45 -5.13 -6.56
N GLN A 21 4.99 -6.22 -7.11
CA GLN A 21 4.27 -7.47 -7.24
C GLN A 21 4.54 -8.34 -6.04
N ASN A 22 3.50 -8.72 -5.34
CA ASN A 22 3.56 -9.57 -4.15
C ASN A 22 3.18 -10.99 -4.51
N ARG A 23 3.93 -11.97 -3.98
CA ARG A 23 3.57 -13.37 -4.05
C ARG A 23 2.94 -13.80 -2.73
N ARG A 24 1.71 -14.26 -2.78
CA ARG A 24 0.96 -14.69 -1.60
C ARG A 24 1.19 -16.18 -1.29
N ARG A 25 0.84 -16.60 -0.08
CA ARG A 25 1.04 -17.99 0.38
C ARG A 25 0.33 -19.02 -0.50
N ASN A 26 -0.81 -18.67 -1.08
CA ASN A 26 -1.56 -19.54 -1.99
C ASN A 26 -0.99 -19.58 -3.41
N GLY A 27 0.14 -18.90 -3.66
CA GLY A 27 0.77 -18.82 -4.97
C GLY A 27 0.22 -17.73 -5.88
N SER A 28 -0.83 -17.01 -5.47
CA SER A 28 -1.35 -15.88 -6.24
C SER A 28 -0.43 -14.68 -6.17
N HIS A 29 -0.56 -13.78 -7.14
CA HIS A 29 0.19 -12.53 -7.21
C HIS A 29 -0.78 -11.36 -7.24
N ASP A 30 -0.38 -10.26 -6.61
CA ASP A 30 -1.10 -8.99 -6.72
C ASP A 30 -0.09 -7.83 -6.79
N TRP A 31 -0.56 -6.69 -7.29
CA TRP A 31 0.23 -5.46 -7.36
C TRP A 31 -0.32 -4.44 -6.39
N THR A 32 0.57 -3.84 -5.61
CA THR A 32 0.24 -2.82 -4.62
C THR A 32 1.31 -1.73 -4.62
N PRO A 33 1.02 -0.54 -4.06
CA PRO A 33 2.10 0.36 -3.68
C PRO A 33 3.05 -0.33 -2.71
N PRO A 34 4.35 0.02 -2.71
CA PRO A 34 5.26 -0.54 -1.72
C PRO A 34 4.89 -0.10 -0.31
N GLY A 35 5.21 -0.93 0.66
CA GLY A 35 4.90 -0.66 2.06
C GLY A 35 4.72 -1.96 2.84
N GLY A 36 4.26 -1.85 4.05
CA GLY A 36 4.05 -3.02 4.89
C GLY A 36 3.68 -2.69 6.31
N VAL A 37 3.64 -3.72 7.13
CA VAL A 37 3.32 -3.61 8.55
C VAL A 37 4.43 -2.86 9.28
N ILE A 38 4.02 -1.88 10.07
CA ILE A 38 4.93 -1.13 10.92
C ILE A 38 5.14 -1.90 12.21
N ASP A 39 6.39 -2.17 12.55
CA ASP A 39 6.73 -2.93 13.75
C ASP A 39 6.48 -2.10 15.00
N GLU A 40 6.15 -2.78 16.09
CA GLU A 40 5.98 -2.13 17.38
C GLU A 40 7.29 -1.42 17.77
N GLY A 41 7.18 -0.16 18.19
CA GLY A 41 8.35 0.66 18.55
C GLY A 41 8.95 1.46 17.40
N GLU A 42 8.58 1.18 16.15
CA GLU A 42 8.96 2.02 15.01
C GLU A 42 7.96 3.18 14.83
N SER A 43 8.45 4.34 14.39
CA SER A 43 7.55 5.34 13.83
C SER A 43 7.04 4.85 12.47
N LEU A 44 5.87 5.33 12.07
CA LEU A 44 5.29 4.93 10.78
C LEU A 44 6.24 5.26 9.62
N LEU A 45 6.82 6.46 9.60
CA LEU A 45 7.70 6.86 8.51
C LEU A 45 9.03 6.11 8.51
N ASP A 46 9.59 5.80 9.67
CA ASP A 46 10.81 4.98 9.73
C ASP A 46 10.53 3.56 9.22
N GLY A 47 9.43 2.96 9.65
CA GLY A 47 9.03 1.64 9.17
C GLY A 47 8.73 1.63 7.68
N LEU A 48 8.04 2.65 7.19
CA LEU A 48 7.75 2.77 5.77
C LEU A 48 9.02 2.95 4.93
N THR A 49 9.96 3.75 5.40
CA THR A 49 11.27 3.93 4.74
C THR A 49 12.00 2.59 4.65
N ARG A 50 12.01 1.83 5.72
CA ARG A 50 12.63 0.49 5.77
C ARG A 50 11.94 -0.47 4.77
N GLU A 51 10.63 -0.54 4.79
CA GLU A 51 9.86 -1.43 3.91
C GLU A 51 10.09 -1.11 2.44
N VAL A 52 10.09 0.17 2.07
CA VAL A 52 10.34 0.58 0.68
C VAL A 52 11.74 0.15 0.23
N GLU A 53 12.75 0.35 1.07
CA GLU A 53 14.13 -0.03 0.73
C GLU A 53 14.27 -1.54 0.59
N GLU A 54 13.68 -2.32 1.51
CA GLU A 54 13.70 -3.78 1.45
C GLU A 54 13.02 -4.32 0.18
N GLU A 55 11.91 -3.71 -0.22
CA GLU A 55 11.10 -4.19 -1.33
C GLU A 55 11.56 -3.70 -2.70
N THR A 56 12.14 -2.52 -2.78
CA THR A 56 12.42 -1.85 -4.05
C THR A 56 13.86 -1.39 -4.26
N GLY A 57 14.66 -1.34 -3.20
CA GLY A 57 16.01 -0.77 -3.25
C GLY A 57 16.04 0.77 -3.20
N LEU A 58 14.89 1.43 -3.24
CA LEU A 58 14.82 2.88 -3.16
C LEU A 58 14.79 3.35 -1.72
N ARG A 59 15.56 4.41 -1.43
CA ARG A 59 15.57 5.05 -0.13
C ARG A 59 14.87 6.40 -0.21
N VAL A 60 13.73 6.51 0.44
CA VAL A 60 13.00 7.78 0.51
C VAL A 60 13.65 8.66 1.57
N THR A 61 13.99 9.87 1.18
CA THR A 61 14.67 10.85 2.04
C THR A 61 13.75 11.94 2.56
N GLU A 62 12.59 12.13 1.92
CA GLU A 62 11.60 13.12 2.34
C GLU A 62 10.20 12.61 2.04
N TRP A 63 9.34 12.64 3.05
CA TRP A 63 7.93 12.26 2.97
C TRP A 63 7.03 13.46 3.15
N ALA A 64 5.85 13.40 2.52
CA ALA A 64 4.75 14.34 2.75
C ALA A 64 3.44 13.58 2.88
N GLY A 65 2.61 13.98 3.82
CA GLY A 65 1.32 13.30 4.05
C GLY A 65 0.88 13.33 5.50
N PRO A 66 -0.10 12.52 5.85
CA PRO A 66 -0.70 11.46 5.02
C PRO A 66 -1.55 12.01 3.88
N VAL A 67 -1.44 11.37 2.73
CA VAL A 67 -2.25 11.70 1.56
C VAL A 67 -3.67 11.18 1.73
N TYR A 68 -3.78 9.96 2.23
CA TYR A 68 -5.04 9.37 2.67
C TYR A 68 -4.80 8.39 3.81
N GLU A 69 -5.86 8.12 4.55
CA GLU A 69 -5.87 7.17 5.65
C GLU A 69 -6.99 6.16 5.43
N VAL A 70 -6.72 4.90 5.70
CA VAL A 70 -7.71 3.83 5.55
C VAL A 70 -7.90 3.13 6.88
N ARG A 71 -9.16 2.94 7.25
CA ARG A 71 -9.54 2.08 8.36
C ARG A 71 -10.35 0.92 7.81
N CYS A 72 -9.95 -0.29 8.17
CA CYS A 72 -10.59 -1.50 7.71
C CYS A 72 -10.85 -2.42 8.88
N GLU A 73 -12.07 -2.88 9.03
CA GLU A 73 -12.45 -3.79 10.12
C GLU A 73 -12.96 -5.11 9.55
N ALA A 74 -12.43 -6.21 10.07
CA ALA A 74 -12.83 -7.56 9.71
C ALA A 74 -13.13 -8.35 10.98
N PRO A 75 -14.29 -8.08 11.63
CA PRO A 75 -14.60 -8.69 12.93
C PRO A 75 -14.70 -10.21 12.88
N ASP A 76 -15.19 -10.76 11.78
CA ASP A 76 -15.31 -12.22 11.63
C ASP A 76 -13.96 -12.91 11.48
N LEU A 77 -12.94 -12.16 11.06
CA LEU A 77 -11.56 -12.64 10.96
C LEU A 77 -10.70 -12.20 12.15
N GLY A 78 -11.25 -11.37 13.03
CA GLY A 78 -10.61 -10.96 14.28
C GLY A 78 -9.52 -9.90 14.14
N TRP A 79 -9.58 -9.03 13.10
CA TRP A 79 -8.58 -7.98 12.95
C TRP A 79 -9.16 -6.62 12.54
N ARG A 80 -8.39 -5.58 12.84
CA ARG A 80 -8.58 -4.21 12.35
C ARG A 80 -7.28 -3.73 11.76
N LEU A 81 -7.38 -2.92 10.72
CA LEU A 81 -6.26 -2.40 9.97
C LEU A 81 -6.36 -0.88 9.86
N ARG A 82 -5.25 -0.20 10.10
CA ARG A 82 -5.12 1.23 9.82
C ARG A 82 -3.95 1.43 8.86
N VAL A 83 -4.22 2.08 7.75
CA VAL A 83 -3.21 2.38 6.73
C VAL A 83 -3.06 3.89 6.61
N GLU A 84 -1.82 4.36 6.56
CA GLU A 84 -1.50 5.72 6.14
C GLU A 84 -0.66 5.66 4.87
N ALA A 85 -1.11 6.37 3.84
CA ALA A 85 -0.36 6.51 2.60
C ALA A 85 0.36 7.87 2.59
N HIS A 86 1.67 7.84 2.35
CA HIS A 86 2.51 9.04 2.30
C HIS A 86 3.17 9.18 0.94
N LEU A 87 3.34 10.43 0.51
CA LEU A 87 4.00 10.75 -0.76
C LEU A 87 5.51 10.83 -0.55
N ALA A 88 6.26 10.13 -1.38
CA ALA A 88 7.71 10.25 -1.42
C ALA A 88 8.07 11.52 -2.22
N VAL A 89 8.48 12.57 -1.51
CA VAL A 89 8.87 13.85 -2.13
C VAL A 89 10.24 13.76 -2.75
N ALA A 90 11.16 13.06 -2.09
CA ALA A 90 12.52 12.85 -2.58
C ALA A 90 12.97 11.43 -2.23
N TYR A 91 13.66 10.80 -3.15
CA TYR A 91 14.22 9.47 -2.96
C TYR A 91 15.47 9.29 -3.81
N GLU A 92 16.27 8.31 -3.45
CA GLU A 92 17.53 7.98 -4.12
C GLU A 92 17.67 6.47 -4.28
N GLY A 93 18.65 6.03 -5.05
CA GLY A 93 18.92 4.62 -5.31
C GLY A 93 18.34 4.15 -6.63
N GLU A 94 18.45 2.85 -6.87
CA GLU A 94 17.98 2.19 -8.09
C GLU A 94 17.03 1.05 -7.70
N LEU A 95 16.05 0.78 -8.56
CA LEU A 95 15.16 -0.35 -8.38
C LEU A 95 15.95 -1.65 -8.34
N ARG A 96 15.82 -2.38 -7.24
CA ARG A 96 16.44 -3.67 -7.05
C ARG A 96 15.59 -4.50 -6.12
N VAL A 97 15.07 -5.60 -6.64
CA VAL A 97 14.20 -6.49 -5.86
C VAL A 97 15.03 -7.57 -5.20
N GLU A 98 15.31 -7.37 -3.92
CA GLU A 98 16.02 -8.33 -3.06
C GLU A 98 15.32 -8.36 -1.71
N ASP A 99 14.00 -8.64 -1.73
CA ASP A 99 13.19 -8.63 -0.51
C ASP A 99 13.63 -9.75 0.45
N PRO A 100 14.09 -9.42 1.67
CA PRO A 100 14.51 -10.42 2.66
C PRO A 100 13.38 -11.38 3.03
N ASP A 101 12.14 -10.93 2.98
CA ASP A 101 10.97 -11.74 3.30
C ASP A 101 10.50 -12.60 2.12
N GLY A 102 11.03 -12.36 0.91
CA GLY A 102 10.69 -13.12 -0.29
C GLY A 102 9.26 -12.95 -0.79
N ILE A 103 8.56 -11.90 -0.35
CA ILE A 103 7.18 -11.63 -0.74
C ILE A 103 7.14 -10.83 -2.03
N VAL A 104 7.92 -9.75 -2.11
CA VAL A 104 8.00 -8.93 -3.31
C VAL A 104 8.90 -9.60 -4.34
N VAL A 105 8.36 -9.84 -5.52
CA VAL A 105 9.06 -10.54 -6.61
C VAL A 105 9.33 -9.65 -7.83
N ASP A 106 8.73 -8.47 -7.90
CA ASP A 106 8.96 -7.48 -8.95
C ASP A 106 8.61 -6.09 -8.43
N ALA A 107 9.22 -5.06 -9.01
CA ALA A 107 8.91 -3.66 -8.73
C ALA A 107 9.12 -2.86 -10.02
N ARG A 108 8.14 -2.05 -10.39
CA ARG A 108 8.22 -1.23 -11.58
C ARG A 108 7.37 0.03 -11.48
N PHE A 109 7.78 1.07 -12.19
CA PHE A 109 6.93 2.23 -12.41
C PHE A 109 5.91 1.88 -13.49
N VAL A 110 4.65 1.89 -13.11
CA VAL A 110 3.53 1.57 -13.99
C VAL A 110 2.90 2.88 -14.44
N ASP A 111 2.64 3.02 -15.74
CA ASP A 111 1.92 4.17 -16.25
C ASP A 111 0.58 4.31 -15.51
N VAL A 112 0.26 5.51 -15.05
CA VAL A 112 -0.97 5.78 -14.30
C VAL A 112 -2.20 5.29 -15.06
N ALA A 113 -2.23 5.44 -16.38
CA ALA A 113 -3.34 4.96 -17.22
C ALA A 113 -3.50 3.43 -17.18
N ALA A 114 -2.43 2.70 -16.91
CA ALA A 114 -2.45 1.23 -16.82
C ALA A 114 -2.56 0.71 -15.39
N CYS A 115 -2.53 1.59 -14.39
CA CYS A 115 -2.48 1.22 -12.98
C CYS A 115 -3.72 0.40 -12.56
N SER A 116 -4.90 0.80 -13.05
CA SER A 116 -6.15 0.10 -12.75
C SER A 116 -6.10 -1.38 -13.13
N ASP A 117 -5.53 -1.69 -14.29
CA ASP A 117 -5.40 -3.08 -14.75
C ASP A 117 -4.43 -3.88 -13.87
N HIS A 118 -3.34 -3.24 -13.44
CA HIS A 118 -2.35 -3.90 -12.58
C HIS A 118 -2.91 -4.23 -11.20
N VAL A 119 -3.64 -3.30 -10.57
CA VAL A 119 -4.17 -3.50 -9.21
C VAL A 119 -5.51 -4.23 -9.20
N HIS A 120 -6.07 -4.54 -10.36
CA HIS A 120 -7.32 -5.28 -10.49
C HIS A 120 -7.24 -6.63 -9.77
N GLY A 121 -8.26 -6.97 -9.01
CA GLY A 121 -8.29 -8.19 -8.22
C GLY A 121 -7.65 -8.08 -6.85
N GLY A 122 -7.00 -6.96 -6.53
CA GLY A 122 -6.50 -6.67 -5.18
C GLY A 122 -7.62 -6.24 -4.23
N HIS A 123 -7.25 -6.03 -2.98
CA HIS A 123 -8.23 -5.61 -1.98
C HIS A 123 -8.76 -4.21 -2.24
N PRO A 124 -10.09 -3.99 -2.13
CA PRO A 124 -10.69 -2.66 -2.34
C PRO A 124 -10.06 -1.57 -1.48
N TRP A 125 -9.69 -1.86 -0.24
CA TRP A 125 -9.08 -0.88 0.66
C TRP A 125 -7.66 -0.48 0.24
N VAL A 126 -7.02 -1.22 -0.64
CA VAL A 126 -5.73 -0.86 -1.27
C VAL A 126 -5.97 -0.14 -2.58
N CYS A 127 -6.81 -0.70 -3.45
CA CYS A 127 -7.00 -0.24 -4.83
C CYS A 127 -7.79 1.06 -4.94
N GLU A 128 -8.91 1.17 -4.23
CA GLU A 128 -9.83 2.30 -4.41
C GLU A 128 -9.20 3.64 -4.01
N PRO A 129 -8.59 3.78 -2.82
CA PRO A 129 -7.96 5.05 -2.47
C PRO A 129 -6.82 5.45 -3.41
N LEU A 130 -6.02 4.46 -3.83
CA LEU A 130 -4.91 4.71 -4.75
C LEU A 130 -5.42 5.25 -6.09
N LEU A 131 -6.39 4.58 -6.69
CA LEU A 131 -6.92 4.97 -8.00
C LEU A 131 -7.63 6.31 -7.95
N GLU A 132 -8.38 6.59 -6.87
CA GLU A 132 -9.01 7.88 -6.69
C GLU A 132 -7.98 8.99 -6.57
N TRP A 133 -6.92 8.79 -5.78
CA TRP A 133 -5.86 9.80 -5.67
C TRP A 133 -5.13 10.01 -7.00
N LEU A 134 -4.82 8.96 -7.73
CA LEU A 134 -4.16 9.09 -9.03
C LEU A 134 -5.01 9.86 -10.04
N THR A 135 -6.32 9.82 -9.91
CA THR A 135 -7.25 10.55 -10.76
C THR A 135 -7.44 12.00 -10.31
N GLU A 136 -7.68 12.21 -9.02
CA GLU A 136 -8.03 13.52 -8.49
C GLU A 136 -6.84 14.35 -8.04
N ARG A 137 -5.77 13.69 -7.59
CA ARG A 137 -4.52 14.33 -7.14
C ARG A 137 -4.75 15.44 -6.12
N TRP A 138 -5.55 15.16 -5.07
CA TRP A 138 -5.71 16.11 -3.96
C TRP A 138 -4.38 16.36 -3.24
N PRO A 139 -4.25 17.48 -2.50
CA PRO A 139 -3.03 17.84 -1.81
C PRO A 139 -2.59 16.77 -0.81
N HIS A 140 -1.28 16.58 -0.70
CA HIS A 140 -0.70 15.54 0.17
C HIS A 140 -1.02 15.70 1.66
N ASP A 141 -1.43 16.89 2.09
CA ASP A 141 -1.77 17.18 3.49
C ASP A 141 -3.29 17.03 3.78
N GLU A 142 -4.08 16.63 2.80
CA GLU A 142 -5.51 16.47 2.99
C GLU A 142 -5.87 15.34 3.96
N GLY A 143 -5.12 14.23 3.94
CA GLY A 143 -5.38 13.10 4.82
C GLY A 143 -6.77 12.51 4.62
N ARG A 144 -7.22 12.38 3.35
CA ARG A 144 -8.59 11.93 3.04
C ARG A 144 -8.91 10.60 3.72
N PRO A 145 -9.99 10.52 4.52
CA PRO A 145 -10.33 9.30 5.24
C PRO A 145 -11.12 8.31 4.40
N TYR A 146 -10.84 7.04 4.59
CA TYR A 146 -11.55 5.91 4.00
C TYR A 146 -11.92 4.92 5.09
N GLY A 147 -13.09 4.32 4.98
CA GLY A 147 -13.53 3.25 5.87
C GLY A 147 -14.02 2.05 5.06
N PHE A 148 -13.65 0.85 5.50
CA PHE A 148 -14.10 -0.39 4.88
C PHE A 148 -14.50 -1.39 5.96
N HIS A 149 -15.50 -2.19 5.65
CA HIS A 149 -15.95 -3.29 6.49
C HIS A 149 -15.86 -4.58 5.70
N VAL A 150 -15.22 -5.58 6.29
CA VAL A 150 -15.04 -6.91 5.69
C VAL A 150 -15.89 -7.89 6.47
N ALA A 151 -16.87 -8.48 5.82
CA ALA A 151 -17.73 -9.48 6.40
C ALA A 151 -17.38 -10.86 5.86
N GLY A 152 -17.50 -11.87 6.71
CA GLY A 152 -17.26 -13.26 6.36
C GLY A 152 -15.98 -13.82 6.98
N SER A 153 -15.95 -15.13 7.12
CA SER A 153 -14.82 -15.88 7.66
C SER A 153 -14.15 -16.76 6.61
N ASP A 154 -14.77 -16.94 5.45
CA ASP A 154 -14.21 -17.67 4.32
C ASP A 154 -13.45 -16.69 3.42
N LEU A 155 -12.12 -16.85 3.36
CA LEU A 155 -11.25 -15.96 2.58
C LEU A 155 -11.59 -15.92 1.10
N ALA A 156 -12.25 -16.97 0.57
CA ALA A 156 -12.64 -17.04 -0.83
C ALA A 156 -13.95 -16.26 -1.12
N SER A 157 -14.70 -15.88 -0.10
CA SER A 157 -16.01 -15.26 -0.25
C SER A 157 -16.26 -14.08 0.70
N LEU A 158 -15.24 -13.29 0.95
CA LEU A 158 -15.35 -12.08 1.76
C LEU A 158 -16.18 -11.02 1.04
N VAL A 159 -17.03 -10.33 1.80
CA VAL A 159 -17.79 -9.19 1.31
C VAL A 159 -17.20 -7.92 1.89
N VAL A 160 -16.66 -7.07 1.02
CA VAL A 160 -16.07 -5.79 1.41
C VAL A 160 -17.03 -4.67 1.04
N THR A 161 -17.39 -3.88 2.03
CA THR A 161 -18.24 -2.70 1.83
C THR A 161 -17.51 -1.45 2.29
N ARG A 162 -17.70 -0.37 1.54
CA ARG A 162 -17.15 0.94 1.91
C ARG A 162 -18.06 1.58 2.94
N ALA A 163 -17.48 1.95 4.05
CA ALA A 163 -18.21 2.58 5.15
C ALA A 163 -18.36 4.08 4.95
#